data_7442298da5f61ae4f2e546732bf49225
#
_entry.id   7442298da5f61ae4f2e546732bf49225
#
_cell.length_a   1.000
_cell.length_b   1.000
_cell.length_c   1.000
_cell.angle_alpha   90.00
_cell.angle_beta   90.00
_cell.angle_gamma   90.00
#
_symmetry.space_group_name_H-M   'P 1'
#
loop_
_entity.id
_entity.type
_entity.pdbx_description
1 polymer ?
#
loop_
_entity_poly.entity_id
_entity_poly.type
_entity_poly.pdbx_seq_one_letter_code
_entity_poly.pdbx_strand_id
1 'polypeptide(L)'
;MKPKTRARILESSLLPLLTFPYRLSLVLRQLGKSTMLSMRWLVRSKEFANFTYDLTEQNKSYLAHFVANICHISIDDAVLYVREIEENVHLRDYVTARLKAHRRGNEIDGLAFYGRRAGWYALIRASQPQIVVETGTEKGLGSLVIAEALKKNGKGKLITIDMEPSSGLLIGPEYSGLVERMIGDSLKCLISIDAIDMFIHDSDHSAAHEMAELNVVLSRLSANAIVLSDNSHVTTELQRWAERNGRRFAYFAESPANHWYKGAGIGVAYN
;
A
#
# COMPACT_ATOMS: atom_id res chain seq x y z
N MET A 1 10.78 -46.27 5.63
CA MET A 1 12.01 -46.51 4.82
C MET A 1 13.19 -46.76 5.76
N LYS A 2 13.96 -47.83 5.57
CA LYS A 2 15.13 -48.16 6.46
C LYS A 2 16.19 -47.07 6.34
N PRO A 3 16.91 -46.69 7.45
CA PRO A 3 17.87 -45.57 7.43
C PRO A 3 18.96 -45.69 6.36
N LYS A 4 19.49 -46.90 6.13
CA LYS A 4 20.50 -47.17 5.09
C LYS A 4 20.01 -46.92 3.66
N THR A 5 18.74 -47.20 3.38
CA THR A 5 18.12 -46.94 2.06
C THR A 5 17.95 -45.44 1.85
N ARG A 6 17.57 -44.69 2.89
CA ARG A 6 17.46 -43.24 2.84
C ARG A 6 18.78 -42.54 2.54
N ALA A 7 19.87 -43.00 3.22
CA ALA A 7 21.20 -42.46 2.97
C ALA A 7 21.66 -42.68 1.52
N ARG A 8 21.53 -43.90 0.99
CA ARG A 8 21.89 -44.20 -0.42
C ARG A 8 21.10 -43.37 -1.44
N ILE A 9 19.81 -43.07 -1.18
CA ILE A 9 19.02 -42.21 -2.07
C ILE A 9 19.55 -40.77 -2.02
N LEU A 10 19.90 -40.26 -0.84
CA LEU A 10 20.39 -38.89 -0.67
C LEU A 10 21.77 -38.66 -1.32
N GLU A 11 22.60 -39.71 -1.40
CA GLU A 11 23.92 -39.68 -2.05
C GLU A 11 23.89 -39.97 -3.55
N SER A 12 22.72 -40.34 -4.10
CA SER A 12 22.58 -40.70 -5.51
C SER A 12 22.45 -39.44 -6.40
N SER A 13 23.22 -39.45 -7.51
CA SER A 13 23.02 -38.44 -8.59
C SER A 13 21.62 -38.48 -9.23
N LEU A 14 20.87 -39.58 -9.04
CA LEU A 14 19.50 -39.77 -9.47
C LEU A 14 18.48 -39.23 -8.45
N LEU A 15 18.92 -38.64 -7.33
CA LEU A 15 18.01 -38.08 -6.30
C LEU A 15 16.86 -37.21 -6.87
N PRO A 16 17.10 -36.30 -7.83
CA PRO A 16 16.03 -35.50 -8.41
C PRO A 16 14.93 -36.34 -9.06
N LEU A 17 15.29 -37.40 -9.76
CA LEU A 17 14.33 -38.31 -10.41
C LEU A 17 13.59 -39.16 -9.40
N LEU A 18 14.29 -39.74 -8.43
CA LEU A 18 13.73 -40.60 -7.38
C LEU A 18 12.74 -39.84 -6.48
N THR A 19 12.98 -38.57 -6.27
CA THR A 19 12.15 -37.70 -5.42
C THR A 19 11.19 -36.81 -6.21
N PHE A 20 11.15 -36.93 -7.55
CA PHE A 20 10.37 -36.07 -8.41
C PHE A 20 8.88 -35.95 -8.01
N PRO A 21 8.12 -37.04 -7.73
CA PRO A 21 6.71 -36.92 -7.33
C PRO A 21 6.53 -36.10 -6.04
N TYR A 22 7.42 -36.30 -5.06
CA TYR A 22 7.40 -35.54 -3.82
C TYR A 22 7.73 -34.06 -4.06
N ARG A 23 8.80 -33.78 -4.81
CA ARG A 23 9.20 -32.41 -5.18
C ARG A 23 8.11 -31.71 -5.99
N LEU A 24 7.47 -32.41 -6.93
CA LEU A 24 6.32 -31.88 -7.67
C LEU A 24 5.16 -31.52 -6.73
N SER A 25 4.85 -32.37 -5.76
CA SER A 25 3.80 -32.08 -4.79
C SER A 25 4.09 -30.82 -3.96
N LEU A 26 5.36 -30.57 -3.62
CA LEU A 26 5.77 -29.35 -2.92
C LEU A 26 5.57 -28.10 -3.83
N VAL A 27 6.00 -28.19 -5.08
CA VAL A 27 5.82 -27.10 -6.06
C VAL A 27 4.33 -26.80 -6.28
N LEU A 28 3.52 -27.82 -6.52
CA LEU A 28 2.07 -27.66 -6.71
C LEU A 28 1.37 -27.09 -5.46
N ARG A 29 1.82 -27.46 -4.27
CA ARG A 29 1.30 -26.90 -3.01
C ARG A 29 1.61 -25.40 -2.88
N GLN A 30 2.78 -24.95 -3.33
CA GLN A 30 3.18 -23.55 -3.28
C GLN A 30 2.56 -22.71 -4.42
N LEU A 31 2.58 -23.22 -5.63
CA LEU A 31 2.23 -22.46 -6.83
C LEU A 31 0.80 -22.73 -7.34
N GLY A 32 0.23 -23.91 -7.02
CA GLY A 32 -1.03 -24.34 -7.61
C GLY A 32 -2.20 -23.37 -7.36
N LYS A 33 -2.31 -22.88 -6.12
CA LYS A 33 -3.34 -21.87 -5.77
C LYS A 33 -3.12 -20.57 -6.54
N SER A 34 -1.89 -20.07 -6.60
CA SER A 34 -1.55 -18.84 -7.30
C SER A 34 -1.81 -18.96 -8.80
N THR A 35 -1.41 -20.08 -9.43
CA THR A 35 -1.68 -20.36 -10.85
C THR A 35 -3.18 -20.36 -11.15
N MET A 36 -3.98 -21.04 -10.33
CA MET A 36 -5.42 -21.07 -10.50
C MET A 36 -6.04 -19.67 -10.37
N LEU A 37 -5.59 -18.88 -9.41
CA LEU A 37 -6.06 -17.50 -9.22
C LEU A 37 -5.65 -16.61 -10.40
N SER A 38 -4.43 -16.78 -10.95
CA SER A 38 -3.98 -16.06 -12.14
C SER A 38 -4.87 -16.35 -13.35
N MET A 39 -5.18 -17.62 -13.61
CA MET A 39 -6.05 -18.01 -14.72
C MET A 39 -7.46 -17.45 -14.57
N ARG A 40 -8.01 -17.47 -13.34
CA ARG A 40 -9.31 -16.85 -13.05
C ARG A 40 -9.29 -15.35 -13.28
N TRP A 41 -8.25 -14.66 -12.82
CA TRP A 41 -8.07 -13.22 -12.98
C TRP A 41 -8.00 -12.82 -14.45
N LEU A 42 -7.19 -13.49 -15.26
CA LEU A 42 -7.06 -13.24 -16.70
C LEU A 42 -8.39 -13.26 -17.46
N VAL A 43 -9.36 -14.05 -16.99
CA VAL A 43 -10.64 -14.23 -17.70
C VAL A 43 -11.77 -13.38 -17.09
N ARG A 44 -11.71 -13.05 -15.80
CA ARG A 44 -12.86 -12.47 -15.07
C ARG A 44 -12.61 -11.07 -14.51
N SER A 45 -11.37 -10.69 -14.29
CA SER A 45 -11.05 -9.38 -13.73
C SER A 45 -11.13 -8.29 -14.80
N LYS A 46 -11.47 -7.08 -14.37
CA LYS A 46 -11.40 -5.85 -15.16
C LYS A 46 -10.18 -5.01 -14.77
N GLU A 47 -9.43 -5.43 -13.77
CA GLU A 47 -8.22 -4.74 -13.34
C GLU A 47 -7.19 -4.71 -14.48
N PHE A 48 -6.59 -3.56 -14.70
CA PHE A 48 -5.61 -3.36 -15.76
C PHE A 48 -4.20 -3.18 -15.19
N ALA A 49 -3.98 -2.18 -14.37
CA ALA A 49 -2.68 -1.86 -13.78
C ALA A 49 -2.72 -1.74 -12.26
N ASN A 50 -3.86 -1.38 -11.69
CA ASN A 50 -4.07 -1.24 -10.25
C ASN A 50 -4.89 -2.40 -9.74
N PHE A 51 -4.26 -3.21 -8.89
CA PHE A 51 -4.91 -4.35 -8.27
C PHE A 51 -5.57 -3.94 -6.96
N THR A 52 -6.79 -4.44 -6.75
CA THR A 52 -7.52 -4.27 -5.51
C THR A 52 -7.71 -5.64 -4.87
N TYR A 53 -7.20 -5.81 -3.67
CA TYR A 53 -7.26 -7.06 -2.92
C TYR A 53 -7.37 -6.78 -1.42
N ASP A 54 -7.93 -7.75 -0.73
CA ASP A 54 -7.89 -7.78 0.72
C ASP A 54 -6.58 -8.42 1.20
N LEU A 55 -6.16 -8.12 2.41
CA LEU A 55 -5.03 -8.79 3.07
C LEU A 55 -5.50 -10.05 3.79
N THR A 56 -4.61 -11.02 3.97
CA THR A 56 -4.93 -12.15 4.86
C THR A 56 -5.09 -11.66 6.30
N GLU A 57 -5.91 -12.33 7.10
CA GLU A 57 -6.12 -11.96 8.52
C GLU A 57 -4.81 -11.90 9.31
N GLN A 58 -3.89 -12.83 9.05
CA GLN A 58 -2.56 -12.80 9.63
C GLN A 58 -1.79 -11.54 9.24
N ASN A 59 -1.88 -11.13 7.97
CA ASN A 59 -1.17 -9.96 7.47
C ASN A 59 -1.78 -8.65 8.02
N LYS A 60 -3.11 -8.60 8.21
CA LYS A 60 -3.79 -7.49 8.91
C LYS A 60 -3.32 -7.36 10.35
N SER A 61 -3.17 -8.49 11.06
CA SER A 61 -2.59 -8.49 12.40
C SER A 61 -1.16 -7.94 12.40
N TYR A 62 -0.31 -8.34 11.43
CA TYR A 62 1.05 -7.79 11.31
C TYR A 62 1.04 -6.30 10.96
N LEU A 63 0.09 -5.85 10.13
CA LEU A 63 -0.10 -4.43 9.82
C LEU A 63 -0.45 -3.63 11.08
N ALA A 64 -1.33 -4.14 11.93
CA ALA A 64 -1.66 -3.49 13.19
C ALA A 64 -0.42 -3.36 14.11
N HIS A 65 0.38 -4.42 14.24
CA HIS A 65 1.64 -4.36 14.99
C HIS A 65 2.64 -3.36 14.39
N PHE A 66 2.72 -3.29 13.06
CA PHE A 66 3.56 -2.33 12.35
C PHE A 66 3.16 -0.88 12.69
N VAL A 67 1.86 -0.57 12.63
CA VAL A 67 1.32 0.75 12.97
C VAL A 67 1.55 1.08 14.45
N ALA A 68 1.26 0.13 15.36
CA ALA A 68 1.44 0.32 16.79
C ALA A 68 2.89 0.67 17.15
N ASN A 69 3.87 -0.01 16.52
CA ASN A 69 5.28 0.25 16.74
C ASN A 69 5.73 1.63 16.23
N ILE A 70 5.25 2.06 15.05
CA ILE A 70 5.62 3.36 14.46
C ILE A 70 5.01 4.52 15.25
N CYS A 71 3.72 4.39 15.60
CA CYS A 71 2.98 5.48 16.24
C CYS A 71 2.99 5.41 17.78
N HIS A 72 3.63 4.41 18.39
CA HIS A 72 3.70 4.21 19.84
C HIS A 72 2.33 4.16 20.50
N ILE A 73 1.36 3.51 19.87
CA ILE A 73 0.00 3.29 20.38
C ILE A 73 -0.21 1.84 20.83
N SER A 74 -1.33 1.57 21.50
CA SER A 74 -1.70 0.20 21.85
C SER A 74 -1.99 -0.64 20.61
N ILE A 75 -1.78 -1.95 20.71
CA ILE A 75 -2.13 -2.88 19.61
C ILE A 75 -3.64 -2.89 19.39
N ASP A 76 -4.44 -2.74 20.44
CA ASP A 76 -5.90 -2.73 20.34
C ASP A 76 -6.39 -1.52 19.54
N ASP A 77 -5.81 -0.34 19.75
CA ASP A 77 -6.11 0.85 18.96
C ASP A 77 -5.70 0.65 17.47
N ALA A 78 -4.53 0.08 17.23
CA ALA A 78 -4.07 -0.17 15.88
C ALA A 78 -4.98 -1.19 15.15
N VAL A 79 -5.41 -2.25 15.82
CA VAL A 79 -6.38 -3.23 15.30
C VAL A 79 -7.71 -2.55 15.00
N LEU A 80 -8.18 -1.68 15.90
CA LEU A 80 -9.40 -0.90 15.69
C LEU A 80 -9.30 -0.04 14.43
N TYR A 81 -8.20 0.68 14.23
CA TYR A 81 -8.03 1.56 13.06
C TYR A 81 -7.96 0.78 11.74
N VAL A 82 -7.31 -0.38 11.71
CA VAL A 82 -7.33 -1.25 10.52
C VAL A 82 -8.74 -1.73 10.20
N ARG A 83 -9.51 -2.12 11.21
CA ARG A 83 -10.90 -2.55 11.04
C ARG A 83 -11.84 -1.42 10.61
N GLU A 84 -11.65 -0.21 11.13
CA GLU A 84 -12.49 0.95 10.78
C GLU A 84 -12.62 1.16 9.29
N ILE A 85 -11.51 1.09 8.54
CA ILE A 85 -11.55 1.28 7.08
C ILE A 85 -12.08 0.05 6.36
N GLU A 86 -11.75 -1.15 6.83
CA GLU A 86 -12.20 -2.40 6.22
C GLU A 86 -13.71 -2.62 6.36
N GLU A 87 -14.28 -2.19 7.48
CA GLU A 87 -15.70 -2.29 7.76
C GLU A 87 -16.51 -1.08 7.29
N ASN A 88 -15.86 -0.07 6.68
CA ASN A 88 -16.53 1.13 6.18
C ASN A 88 -17.38 0.84 4.94
N VAL A 89 -18.62 0.40 5.17
CA VAL A 89 -19.59 0.11 4.10
C VAL A 89 -19.91 1.37 3.28
N HIS A 90 -20.01 2.53 3.92
CA HIS A 90 -20.33 3.78 3.24
C HIS A 90 -19.26 4.16 2.21
N LEU A 91 -17.97 4.02 2.55
CA LEU A 91 -16.89 4.28 1.61
C LEU A 91 -16.91 3.28 0.44
N ARG A 92 -17.17 1.98 0.71
CA ARG A 92 -17.30 0.98 -0.36
C ARG A 92 -18.44 1.27 -1.32
N ASP A 93 -19.60 1.62 -0.78
CA ASP A 93 -20.78 1.97 -1.58
C ASP A 93 -20.52 3.22 -2.41
N TYR A 94 -19.88 4.22 -1.80
CA TYR A 94 -19.47 5.45 -2.46
C TYR A 94 -18.52 5.16 -3.63
N VAL A 95 -17.42 4.43 -3.41
CA VAL A 95 -16.47 4.07 -4.46
C VAL A 95 -17.17 3.29 -5.58
N THR A 96 -18.02 2.33 -5.22
CA THR A 96 -18.79 1.54 -6.18
C THR A 96 -19.71 2.41 -7.04
N ALA A 97 -20.40 3.36 -6.43
CA ALA A 97 -21.29 4.29 -7.14
C ALA A 97 -20.50 5.21 -8.09
N ARG A 98 -19.37 5.75 -7.62
CA ARG A 98 -18.49 6.59 -8.44
C ARG A 98 -17.91 5.83 -9.64
N LEU A 99 -17.47 4.60 -9.45
CA LEU A 99 -16.98 3.74 -10.54
C LEU A 99 -18.07 3.45 -11.57
N LYS A 100 -19.28 3.14 -11.13
CA LYS A 100 -20.42 2.90 -12.05
C LYS A 100 -20.80 4.13 -12.87
N ALA A 101 -20.69 5.30 -12.28
CA ALA A 101 -21.05 6.57 -12.92
C ALA A 101 -19.96 7.11 -13.87
N HIS A 102 -18.73 6.60 -13.78
CA HIS A 102 -17.62 7.14 -14.56
C HIS A 102 -17.24 6.25 -15.75
N ARG A 103 -16.92 6.89 -16.90
CA ARG A 103 -16.54 6.18 -18.14
C ARG A 103 -15.35 5.21 -17.93
N ARG A 104 -14.38 5.58 -17.08
CA ARG A 104 -13.21 4.77 -16.72
C ARG A 104 -13.46 3.78 -15.58
N GLY A 105 -14.68 3.70 -15.05
CA GLY A 105 -15.02 2.80 -13.96
C GLY A 105 -14.93 1.31 -14.30
N ASN A 106 -14.88 0.99 -15.60
CA ASN A 106 -14.67 -0.38 -16.06
C ASN A 106 -13.21 -0.87 -15.94
N GLU A 107 -12.28 -0.01 -15.53
CA GLU A 107 -10.87 -0.36 -15.35
C GLU A 107 -10.57 -0.92 -13.95
N ILE A 108 -11.56 -1.00 -13.07
CA ILE A 108 -11.43 -1.49 -11.68
C ILE A 108 -12.52 -2.52 -11.43
N ASP A 109 -12.20 -3.60 -10.72
CA ASP A 109 -13.20 -4.55 -10.25
C ASP A 109 -14.15 -3.90 -9.23
N GLY A 110 -15.42 -4.30 -9.27
CA GLY A 110 -16.52 -3.61 -8.58
C GLY A 110 -16.49 -3.64 -7.04
N LEU A 111 -15.52 -4.30 -6.43
CA LEU A 111 -15.28 -4.28 -4.99
C LEU A 111 -13.93 -3.61 -4.74
N ALA A 112 -13.96 -2.41 -4.16
CA ALA A 112 -12.76 -1.75 -3.72
C ALA A 112 -12.26 -2.40 -2.42
N PHE A 113 -11.13 -3.08 -2.51
CA PHE A 113 -10.34 -3.47 -1.35
C PHE A 113 -9.17 -2.50 -1.20
N TYR A 114 -8.69 -2.35 0.01
CA TYR A 114 -7.72 -1.31 0.31
C TYR A 114 -6.27 -1.82 0.37
N GLY A 115 -6.06 -3.13 0.59
CA GLY A 115 -4.72 -3.72 0.72
C GLY A 115 -3.89 -2.96 1.75
N ARG A 116 -2.65 -2.61 1.40
CA ARG A 116 -1.74 -1.82 2.24
C ARG A 116 -2.28 -0.43 2.64
N ARG A 117 -3.21 0.13 1.87
CA ARG A 117 -3.81 1.44 2.17
C ARG A 117 -4.59 1.46 3.49
N ALA A 118 -5.01 0.28 3.99
CA ALA A 118 -5.50 0.15 5.36
C ALA A 118 -4.44 0.58 6.40
N GLY A 119 -3.15 0.36 6.10
CA GLY A 119 -2.03 0.87 6.90
C GLY A 119 -1.89 2.39 6.82
N TRP A 120 -2.10 3.01 5.66
CA TRP A 120 -2.11 4.47 5.54
C TRP A 120 -3.20 5.07 6.43
N TYR A 121 -4.42 4.50 6.32
CA TYR A 121 -5.54 4.89 7.19
C TYR A 121 -5.16 4.82 8.66
N ALA A 122 -4.66 3.67 9.11
CA ALA A 122 -4.34 3.45 10.50
C ALA A 122 -3.20 4.35 11.01
N LEU A 123 -2.16 4.61 10.19
CA LEU A 123 -1.09 5.56 10.51
C LEU A 123 -1.63 6.98 10.67
N ILE A 124 -2.53 7.43 9.78
CA ILE A 124 -3.16 8.76 9.87
C ILE A 124 -4.09 8.86 11.08
N ARG A 125 -4.87 7.81 11.37
CA ARG A 125 -5.71 7.75 12.58
C ARG A 125 -4.88 7.92 13.85
N ALA A 126 -3.74 7.22 13.91
CA ALA A 126 -2.85 7.21 15.06
C ALA A 126 -2.04 8.51 15.21
N SER A 127 -1.41 8.99 14.14
CA SER A 127 -0.53 10.17 14.19
C SER A 127 -1.27 11.51 14.12
N GLN A 128 -2.51 11.51 13.65
CA GLN A 128 -3.40 12.69 13.59
C GLN A 128 -2.78 13.92 12.90
N PRO A 129 -2.22 13.79 11.69
CA PRO A 129 -1.53 14.87 11.00
C PRO A 129 -2.46 16.03 10.63
N GLN A 130 -1.92 17.25 10.55
CA GLN A 130 -2.63 18.43 10.04
C GLN A 130 -2.49 18.53 8.52
N ILE A 131 -1.29 18.26 7.99
CA ILE A 131 -1.00 18.31 6.55
C ILE A 131 -0.49 16.95 6.11
N VAL A 132 -1.28 16.27 5.26
CA VAL A 132 -0.85 15.07 4.53
C VAL A 132 -0.63 15.46 3.09
N VAL A 133 0.49 15.05 2.51
CA VAL A 133 0.80 15.25 1.09
C VAL A 133 0.99 13.89 0.43
N GLU A 134 0.27 13.67 -0.66
CA GLU A 134 0.37 12.48 -1.52
C GLU A 134 0.86 12.89 -2.90
N THR A 135 1.85 12.19 -3.45
CA THR A 135 2.20 12.29 -4.87
C THR A 135 1.72 11.04 -5.59
N GLY A 136 1.01 11.22 -6.73
CA GLY A 136 0.34 10.14 -7.45
C GLY A 136 -1.11 9.94 -7.02
N THR A 137 -2.00 10.81 -7.47
CA THR A 137 -3.46 10.70 -7.19
C THR A 137 -4.11 9.54 -7.95
N GLU A 138 -3.74 9.36 -9.21
CA GLU A 138 -4.29 8.39 -10.15
C GLU A 138 -5.84 8.41 -10.15
N LYS A 139 -6.51 7.33 -9.77
CA LYS A 139 -7.98 7.29 -9.64
C LYS A 139 -8.49 7.93 -8.34
N GLY A 140 -7.63 8.10 -7.35
CA GLY A 140 -7.93 8.70 -6.05
C GLY A 140 -8.39 7.72 -4.98
N LEU A 141 -8.12 6.42 -5.11
CA LEU A 141 -8.46 5.45 -4.05
C LEU A 141 -7.60 5.68 -2.80
N GLY A 142 -6.30 5.92 -2.97
CA GLY A 142 -5.39 6.30 -1.88
C GLY A 142 -5.87 7.58 -1.20
N SER A 143 -6.11 8.61 -2.00
CA SER A 143 -6.62 9.90 -1.53
C SER A 143 -7.92 9.78 -0.72
N LEU A 144 -8.85 8.91 -1.13
CA LEU A 144 -10.09 8.68 -0.37
C LEU A 144 -9.84 8.01 0.97
N VAL A 145 -8.95 7.02 1.02
CA VAL A 145 -8.57 6.34 2.27
C VAL A 145 -7.96 7.34 3.25
N ILE A 146 -7.08 8.22 2.76
CA ILE A 146 -6.48 9.30 3.55
C ILE A 146 -7.55 10.27 4.04
N ALA A 147 -8.43 10.73 3.14
CA ALA A 147 -9.48 11.68 3.46
C ALA A 147 -10.47 11.12 4.50
N GLU A 148 -10.85 9.85 4.42
CA GLU A 148 -11.69 9.20 5.42
C GLU A 148 -11.01 9.14 6.81
N ALA A 149 -9.71 8.90 6.87
CA ALA A 149 -8.98 8.94 8.13
C ALA A 149 -8.95 10.34 8.74
N LEU A 150 -8.69 11.38 7.93
CA LEU A 150 -8.71 12.79 8.36
C LEU A 150 -10.10 13.21 8.80
N LYS A 151 -11.13 12.84 8.05
CA LYS A 151 -12.54 13.07 8.41
C LYS A 151 -12.90 12.45 9.76
N LYS A 152 -12.47 11.23 9.99
CA LYS A 152 -12.67 10.52 11.26
C LYS A 152 -11.90 11.16 12.41
N ASN A 153 -10.72 11.74 12.15
CA ASN A 153 -9.96 12.53 13.13
C ASN A 153 -10.60 13.90 13.43
N GLY A 154 -11.50 14.39 12.55
CA GLY A 154 -12.10 15.72 12.67
C GLY A 154 -11.11 16.86 12.45
N LYS A 155 -9.94 16.59 11.87
CA LYS A 155 -8.87 17.57 11.61
C LYS A 155 -7.93 17.13 10.49
N GLY A 156 -7.17 18.10 9.98
CA GLY A 156 -6.18 17.90 8.94
C GLY A 156 -6.77 18.01 7.53
N LYS A 157 -5.89 18.12 6.56
CA LYS A 157 -6.22 18.12 5.13
C LYS A 157 -5.23 17.29 4.32
N LEU A 158 -5.68 16.80 3.18
CA LEU A 158 -4.87 16.15 2.16
C LEU A 158 -4.59 17.13 1.04
N ILE A 159 -3.33 17.22 0.62
CA ILE A 159 -2.90 17.80 -0.65
C ILE A 159 -2.42 16.65 -1.51
N THR A 160 -3.11 16.36 -2.62
CA THR A 160 -2.73 15.28 -3.53
C THR A 160 -2.29 15.87 -4.88
N ILE A 161 -1.17 15.39 -5.40
CA ILE A 161 -0.48 15.95 -6.57
C ILE A 161 -0.44 14.91 -7.69
N ASP A 162 -0.82 15.32 -8.91
CA ASP A 162 -0.75 14.47 -10.09
C ASP A 162 -0.51 15.32 -11.34
N MET A 163 0.22 14.79 -12.32
CA MET A 163 0.42 15.45 -13.60
C MET A 163 -0.81 15.39 -14.50
N GLU A 164 -1.67 14.38 -14.30
CA GLU A 164 -2.84 14.11 -15.15
C GLU A 164 -4.07 14.93 -14.66
N PRO A 165 -4.58 15.86 -15.47
CA PRO A 165 -5.75 16.66 -15.08
C PRO A 165 -7.01 15.85 -14.77
N SER A 166 -7.14 14.66 -15.36
CA SER A 166 -8.26 13.74 -15.15
C SER A 166 -8.08 12.79 -13.95
N SER A 167 -7.01 12.93 -13.20
CA SER A 167 -6.77 12.16 -11.97
C SER A 167 -7.84 12.43 -10.92
N GLY A 168 -7.97 11.55 -9.93
CA GLY A 168 -8.87 11.73 -8.79
C GLY A 168 -10.35 11.56 -9.12
N LEU A 169 -10.70 10.74 -10.09
CA LEU A 169 -12.10 10.49 -10.49
C LEU A 169 -13.01 10.02 -9.33
N LEU A 170 -12.42 9.39 -8.31
CA LEU A 170 -13.14 8.94 -7.12
C LEU A 170 -13.38 10.07 -6.12
N ILE A 171 -12.59 11.13 -6.14
CA ILE A 171 -12.70 12.27 -5.23
C ILE A 171 -13.90 13.12 -5.65
N GLY A 172 -14.96 13.10 -4.86
CA GLY A 172 -16.18 13.85 -5.15
C GLY A 172 -16.34 15.12 -4.29
N PRO A 173 -17.40 15.88 -4.54
CA PRO A 173 -17.65 17.16 -3.87
C PRO A 173 -17.69 17.07 -2.33
N GLU A 174 -18.09 15.93 -1.76
CA GLU A 174 -18.13 15.70 -0.31
C GLU A 174 -16.77 15.74 0.37
N TYR A 175 -15.70 15.61 -0.39
CA TYR A 175 -14.32 15.69 0.11
C TYR A 175 -13.66 17.05 -0.18
N SER A 176 -14.36 17.99 -0.83
CA SER A 176 -13.81 19.29 -1.27
C SER A 176 -13.24 20.15 -0.13
N GLY A 177 -13.73 19.95 1.10
CA GLY A 177 -13.19 20.61 2.29
C GLY A 177 -11.97 19.94 2.92
N LEU A 178 -11.67 18.71 2.52
CA LEU A 178 -10.61 17.88 3.07
C LEU A 178 -9.47 17.61 2.08
N VAL A 179 -9.77 17.61 0.78
CA VAL A 179 -8.83 17.25 -0.28
C VAL A 179 -8.62 18.43 -1.22
N GLU A 180 -7.38 18.87 -1.29
CA GLU A 180 -6.89 19.84 -2.27
C GLU A 180 -6.12 19.09 -3.35
N ARG A 181 -6.54 19.26 -4.63
CA ARG A 181 -5.83 18.64 -5.76
C ARG A 181 -4.95 19.66 -6.44
N MET A 182 -3.66 19.34 -6.58
CA MET A 182 -2.70 20.12 -7.36
C MET A 182 -2.35 19.36 -8.64
N ILE A 183 -2.55 20.01 -9.79
CA ILE A 183 -2.20 19.42 -11.09
C ILE A 183 -0.87 19.99 -11.55
N GLY A 184 0.14 19.13 -11.68
CA GLY A 184 1.48 19.50 -12.12
C GLY A 184 2.57 18.54 -11.71
N ASP A 185 3.79 18.91 -12.05
CA ASP A 185 5.01 18.21 -11.66
C ASP A 185 5.17 18.23 -10.13
N SER A 186 5.27 17.04 -9.53
CA SER A 186 5.33 16.90 -8.07
C SER A 186 6.49 17.66 -7.44
N LEU A 187 7.68 17.65 -8.07
CA LEU A 187 8.85 18.37 -7.56
C LEU A 187 8.62 19.89 -7.48
N LYS A 188 7.86 20.44 -8.43
CA LYS A 188 7.50 21.86 -8.44
C LYS A 188 6.40 22.18 -7.44
N CYS A 189 5.39 21.32 -7.34
CA CYS A 189 4.29 21.52 -6.40
C CYS A 189 4.75 21.39 -4.96
N LEU A 190 5.60 20.42 -4.63
CA LEU A 190 6.12 20.18 -3.28
C LEU A 190 6.88 21.37 -2.70
N ILE A 191 7.56 22.17 -3.52
CA ILE A 191 8.31 23.36 -3.06
C ILE A 191 7.38 24.40 -2.42
N SER A 192 6.11 24.46 -2.81
CA SER A 192 5.13 25.44 -2.31
C SER A 192 4.38 24.99 -1.04
N ILE A 193 4.65 23.78 -0.54
CA ILE A 193 3.95 23.21 0.61
C ILE A 193 4.90 23.19 1.80
N ASP A 194 4.46 23.73 2.93
CA ASP A 194 5.22 23.76 4.17
C ASP A 194 4.53 22.98 5.28
N ALA A 195 5.28 22.66 6.33
CA ALA A 195 4.79 21.97 7.53
C ALA A 195 4.09 20.64 7.26
N ILE A 196 4.71 19.79 6.44
CA ILE A 196 4.19 18.47 6.07
C ILE A 196 4.34 17.52 7.26
N ASP A 197 3.23 17.02 7.80
CA ASP A 197 3.23 16.06 8.90
C ASP A 197 3.29 14.61 8.41
N MET A 198 2.77 14.36 7.21
CA MET A 198 2.86 13.05 6.57
C MET A 198 3.04 13.22 5.07
N PHE A 199 4.08 12.60 4.52
CA PHE A 199 4.33 12.53 3.08
C PHE A 199 4.18 11.11 2.58
N ILE A 200 3.46 10.91 1.48
CA ILE A 200 3.22 9.62 0.84
C ILE A 200 3.68 9.71 -0.62
N HIS A 201 4.77 9.01 -0.93
CA HIS A 201 5.24 8.83 -2.29
C HIS A 201 4.53 7.64 -2.92
N ASP A 202 3.67 7.89 -3.90
CA ASP A 202 2.93 6.91 -4.72
C ASP A 202 2.89 7.35 -6.20
N SER A 203 3.93 8.09 -6.65
CA SER A 203 4.05 8.63 -8.01
C SER A 203 4.90 7.74 -8.93
N ASP A 204 5.90 8.28 -9.60
CA ASP A 204 6.81 7.50 -10.46
C ASP A 204 7.67 6.54 -9.63
N HIS A 205 7.59 5.25 -9.98
CA HIS A 205 8.26 4.15 -9.29
C HIS A 205 9.76 4.03 -9.59
N SER A 206 10.37 5.04 -10.22
CA SER A 206 11.82 5.07 -10.42
C SER A 206 12.55 5.53 -9.16
N ALA A 207 13.69 4.89 -8.86
CA ALA A 207 14.55 5.27 -7.74
C ALA A 207 15.00 6.75 -7.81
N ALA A 208 15.23 7.26 -9.02
CA ALA A 208 15.67 8.64 -9.22
C ALA A 208 14.57 9.65 -8.84
N HIS A 209 13.33 9.39 -9.22
CA HIS A 209 12.22 10.29 -8.92
C HIS A 209 11.83 10.22 -7.43
N GLU A 210 11.76 9.02 -6.85
CA GLU A 210 11.53 8.84 -5.41
C GLU A 210 12.56 9.63 -4.59
N MET A 211 13.86 9.49 -4.89
CA MET A 211 14.90 10.23 -4.18
C MET A 211 14.80 11.75 -4.39
N ALA A 212 14.39 12.20 -5.59
CA ALA A 212 14.19 13.61 -5.85
C ALA A 212 13.05 14.20 -4.99
N GLU A 213 11.90 13.52 -4.92
CA GLU A 213 10.79 13.95 -4.06
C GLU A 213 11.18 13.93 -2.58
N LEU A 214 11.85 12.87 -2.10
CA LEU A 214 12.32 12.75 -0.72
C LEU A 214 13.28 13.90 -0.34
N ASN A 215 14.15 14.31 -1.25
CA ASN A 215 15.07 15.45 -1.02
C ASN A 215 14.33 16.78 -0.98
N VAL A 216 13.33 16.98 -1.84
CA VAL A 216 12.52 18.21 -1.84
C VAL A 216 11.72 18.35 -0.56
N VAL A 217 11.07 17.28 -0.09
CA VAL A 217 10.22 17.34 1.10
C VAL A 217 11.01 17.47 2.39
N LEU A 218 12.28 17.07 2.43
CA LEU A 218 13.08 17.05 3.66
C LEU A 218 13.03 18.37 4.44
N SER A 219 13.18 19.52 3.76
CA SER A 219 13.14 20.85 4.39
C SER A 219 11.71 21.33 4.68
N ARG A 220 10.70 20.59 4.28
CA ARG A 220 9.26 20.89 4.42
C ARG A 220 8.59 20.08 5.50
N LEU A 221 9.26 19.03 6.00
CA LEU A 221 8.72 18.14 7.00
C LEU A 221 8.64 18.81 8.38
N SER A 222 7.55 18.61 9.09
CA SER A 222 7.47 18.92 10.52
C SER A 222 8.39 17.99 11.33
N ALA A 223 8.68 18.35 12.58
CA ALA A 223 9.67 17.66 13.42
C ALA A 223 9.38 16.15 13.57
N ASN A 224 8.11 15.78 13.72
CA ASN A 224 7.67 14.40 13.91
C ASN A 224 7.01 13.80 12.66
N ALA A 225 7.30 14.37 11.48
CA ALA A 225 6.68 13.90 10.25
C ALA A 225 6.99 12.42 9.97
N ILE A 226 5.99 11.74 9.44
CA ILE A 226 6.10 10.37 8.92
C ILE A 226 6.21 10.44 7.40
N VAL A 227 7.16 9.71 6.83
CA VAL A 227 7.35 9.62 5.37
C VAL A 227 7.11 8.19 4.92
N LEU A 228 6.17 8.01 4.00
CA LEU A 228 5.83 6.71 3.42
C LEU A 228 6.28 6.63 1.96
N SER A 229 6.65 5.44 1.53
CA SER A 229 6.81 5.10 0.12
C SER A 229 6.05 3.83 -0.22
N ASP A 230 5.16 3.94 -1.20
CA ASP A 230 4.45 2.81 -1.78
C ASP A 230 5.37 1.92 -2.63
N ASN A 231 6.56 2.43 -2.96
CA ASN A 231 7.56 1.78 -3.80
C ASN A 231 8.65 1.01 -3.06
N SER A 232 8.63 0.96 -1.76
CA SER A 232 9.70 0.33 -0.96
C SER A 232 9.85 -1.19 -1.20
N HIS A 233 8.96 -1.80 -1.97
CA HIS A 233 9.12 -3.17 -2.49
C HIS A 233 9.91 -3.23 -3.81
N VAL A 234 10.11 -2.09 -4.47
CA VAL A 234 10.82 -1.94 -5.75
C VAL A 234 12.18 -1.29 -5.54
N THR A 235 12.25 -0.27 -4.69
CA THR A 235 13.46 0.51 -4.44
C THR A 235 13.89 0.44 -2.97
N THR A 236 15.11 0.87 -2.67
CA THR A 236 15.61 1.04 -1.29
C THR A 236 15.83 2.52 -0.95
N GLU A 237 15.28 3.43 -1.75
CA GLU A 237 15.63 4.85 -1.64
C GLU A 237 15.09 5.48 -0.35
N LEU A 238 13.85 5.16 0.07
CA LEU A 238 13.33 5.64 1.35
C LEU A 238 14.17 5.12 2.52
N GLN A 239 14.60 3.85 2.50
CA GLN A 239 15.48 3.31 3.55
C GLN A 239 16.79 4.08 3.62
N ARG A 240 17.48 4.25 2.50
CA ARG A 240 18.76 4.98 2.43
C ARG A 240 18.62 6.44 2.85
N TRP A 241 17.51 7.07 2.44
CA TRP A 241 17.19 8.43 2.82
C TRP A 241 16.94 8.56 4.32
N ALA A 242 16.19 7.62 4.91
CA ALA A 242 15.93 7.58 6.35
C ALA A 242 17.25 7.47 7.14
N GLU A 243 18.11 6.52 6.77
CA GLU A 243 19.42 6.30 7.40
C GLU A 243 20.31 7.57 7.35
N ARG A 244 20.38 8.24 6.19
CA ARG A 244 21.16 9.48 6.01
C ARG A 244 20.64 10.65 6.85
N ASN A 245 19.34 10.66 7.16
CA ASN A 245 18.70 11.73 7.91
C ASN A 245 18.44 11.37 9.39
N GLY A 246 19.06 10.28 9.89
CA GLY A 246 18.94 9.86 11.29
C GLY A 246 17.55 9.39 11.69
N ARG A 247 16.73 8.97 10.72
CA ARG A 247 15.38 8.44 10.94
C ARG A 247 15.39 6.92 11.00
N ARG A 248 14.45 6.35 11.72
CA ARG A 248 14.18 4.91 11.68
C ARG A 248 13.48 4.55 10.37
N PHE A 249 13.67 3.31 9.92
CA PHE A 249 12.96 2.76 8.78
C PHE A 249 12.29 1.45 9.18
N ALA A 250 11.05 1.27 8.74
CA ALA A 250 10.32 0.02 8.87
C ALA A 250 9.66 -0.33 7.52
N TYR A 251 9.58 -1.62 7.22
CA TYR A 251 8.95 -2.13 6.00
C TYR A 251 7.88 -3.15 6.34
N PHE A 252 6.70 -2.99 5.78
CA PHE A 252 5.60 -3.93 5.83
C PHE A 252 5.40 -4.57 4.47
N ALA A 253 5.52 -5.90 4.39
CA ALA A 253 5.24 -6.68 3.19
C ALA A 253 3.79 -7.17 3.20
N GLU A 254 3.09 -6.95 2.08
CA GLU A 254 1.72 -7.43 1.92
C GLU A 254 1.64 -8.93 1.67
N SER A 255 0.52 -9.51 2.09
CA SER A 255 0.10 -10.85 1.74
C SER A 255 -1.36 -10.84 1.31
N PRO A 256 -1.64 -10.64 0.00
CA PRO A 256 -2.97 -10.57 -0.54
C PRO A 256 -3.78 -11.84 -0.31
N ALA A 257 -5.03 -11.67 0.10
CA ALA A 257 -5.98 -12.76 0.24
C ALA A 257 -6.66 -13.06 -1.10
N ASN A 258 -6.60 -14.32 -1.54
CA ASN A 258 -7.30 -14.79 -2.74
C ASN A 258 -7.02 -14.00 -4.03
N HIS A 259 -5.84 -13.41 -4.13
CA HIS A 259 -5.33 -12.74 -5.31
C HIS A 259 -4.07 -13.45 -5.83
N TRP A 260 -3.79 -13.34 -7.14
CA TRP A 260 -2.59 -13.93 -7.74
C TRP A 260 -1.34 -13.10 -7.54
N TYR A 261 -1.51 -11.77 -7.40
CA TYR A 261 -0.45 -10.84 -7.11
C TYR A 261 0.18 -11.15 -5.75
N LYS A 262 1.48 -11.11 -5.68
CA LYS A 262 2.21 -11.44 -4.46
C LYS A 262 2.08 -10.40 -3.34
N GLY A 263 1.55 -9.24 -3.68
CA GLY A 263 1.56 -8.08 -2.84
C GLY A 263 2.77 -7.18 -3.12
N ALA A 264 2.63 -5.96 -2.70
CA ALA A 264 3.67 -4.96 -2.64
C ALA A 264 4.14 -4.79 -1.18
N GLY A 265 4.34 -3.57 -0.74
CA GLY A 265 4.61 -3.26 0.64
C GLY A 265 4.84 -1.77 0.80
N ILE A 266 4.73 -1.31 2.01
CA ILE A 266 4.98 0.08 2.36
C ILE A 266 6.24 0.20 3.20
N GLY A 267 7.11 1.14 2.82
CA GLY A 267 8.17 1.62 3.68
C GLY A 267 7.73 2.83 4.45
N VAL A 268 8.19 2.96 5.68
CA VAL A 268 7.91 4.11 6.54
C VAL A 268 9.19 4.58 7.20
N ALA A 269 9.52 5.87 7.00
CA ALA A 269 10.57 6.55 7.74
C ALA A 269 9.93 7.44 8.82
N TYR A 270 10.42 7.32 10.05
CA TYR A 270 9.88 8.00 11.25
C TYR A 270 10.99 8.30 12.26
N ASN A 271 10.73 9.07 13.30
CA ASN A 271 11.69 9.44 14.34
C ASN A 271 11.73 8.45 15.51
#